data_1ed6810d797d654a1c7d80f03537219c
#
_entry.id   1ed6810d797d654a1c7d80f03537219c
#
_cell.length_a   1.000
_cell.length_b   1.000
_cell.length_c   1.000
_cell.angle_alpha   90.00
_cell.angle_beta   90.00
_cell.angle_gamma   90.00
#
_symmetry.space_group_name_H-M   'P 1'
#
loop_
_entity.id
_entity.type
_entity.pdbx_description
1 polymer ?
#
loop_
_entity_poly.entity_id
_entity_poly.type
_entity_poly.pdbx_seq_one_letter_code
_entity_poly.pdbx_strand_id
1 'polypeptide(L)'
;MTSILSEAKSLVESGTKELLVISQDTSAYGLDLKFEETLVKGKKLKTNIYNLVNELASLGIWVRLHYIYPYPHVKQLIPLMDQNRVLPYLDVPFQHAHPDVLKRMARPSNNVHDLEQISEWRSINPDLSIRSTFIVGFPGETESEFNFLLDWLG
;
A
#
# COMPACT_ATOMS: atom_id res chain seq x y z
N MET A 1 15.66 -6.51 -5.84
CA MET A 1 14.54 -7.02 -6.66
C MET A 1 14.74 -8.47 -7.09
N THR A 2 15.84 -8.84 -7.72
CA THR A 2 16.08 -10.21 -8.26
C THR A 2 15.94 -11.31 -7.21
N SER A 3 16.45 -11.13 -5.99
CA SER A 3 16.30 -12.10 -4.88
C SER A 3 14.84 -12.34 -4.50
N ILE A 4 14.05 -11.27 -4.38
CA ILE A 4 12.61 -11.37 -4.07
C ILE A 4 11.86 -12.11 -5.18
N LEU A 5 12.16 -11.81 -6.44
CA LEU A 5 11.54 -12.51 -7.58
C LEU A 5 11.94 -13.97 -7.67
N SER A 6 13.20 -14.32 -7.32
CA SER A 6 13.65 -15.70 -7.25
C SER A 6 12.94 -16.47 -6.15
N GLU A 7 12.81 -15.89 -4.96
CA GLU A 7 12.05 -16.47 -3.85
C GLU A 7 10.57 -16.67 -4.21
N ALA A 8 9.93 -15.65 -4.75
CA ALA A 8 8.53 -15.72 -5.18
C ALA A 8 8.33 -16.84 -6.20
N LYS A 9 9.23 -16.99 -7.19
CA LYS A 9 9.18 -18.08 -8.17
C LYS A 9 9.27 -19.45 -7.50
N SER A 10 10.20 -19.64 -6.56
CA SER A 10 10.34 -20.91 -5.82
C SER A 10 9.08 -21.24 -5.01
N LEU A 11 8.45 -20.24 -4.39
CA LEU A 11 7.18 -20.42 -3.67
C LEU A 11 6.04 -20.86 -4.61
N VAL A 12 5.94 -20.23 -5.78
CA VAL A 12 4.94 -20.63 -6.81
C VAL A 12 5.17 -22.06 -7.30
N GLU A 13 6.41 -22.43 -7.59
CA GLU A 13 6.79 -23.79 -8.00
C GLU A 13 6.47 -24.83 -6.91
N SER A 14 6.50 -24.42 -5.63
CA SER A 14 6.11 -25.25 -4.47
C SER A 14 4.59 -25.30 -4.25
N GLY A 15 3.78 -24.65 -5.09
CA GLY A 15 2.31 -24.71 -5.07
C GLY A 15 1.62 -23.57 -4.32
N THR A 16 2.34 -22.51 -3.92
CA THR A 16 1.75 -21.29 -3.32
C THR A 16 0.74 -20.66 -4.28
N LYS A 17 -0.41 -20.23 -3.75
CA LYS A 17 -1.51 -19.64 -4.52
C LYS A 17 -1.65 -18.13 -4.34
N GLU A 18 -1.10 -17.59 -3.27
CA GLU A 18 -1.15 -16.17 -2.95
C GLU A 18 0.19 -15.72 -2.35
N LEU A 19 0.69 -14.57 -2.80
CA LEU A 19 1.84 -13.88 -2.20
C LEU A 19 1.33 -12.65 -1.45
N LEU A 20 1.63 -12.59 -0.15
CA LEU A 20 1.44 -11.40 0.66
C LEU A 20 2.75 -10.61 0.66
N VAL A 21 2.74 -9.45 0.02
CA VAL A 21 3.92 -8.55 -0.04
C VAL A 21 3.88 -7.65 1.18
N ILE A 22 4.83 -7.87 2.09
CA ILE A 22 4.84 -7.25 3.42
C ILE A 22 6.21 -6.65 3.70
N SER A 23 6.20 -5.40 4.16
CA SER A 23 7.35 -4.75 4.84
C SER A 23 6.81 -3.71 5.82
N GLN A 24 7.67 -3.01 6.53
CA GLN A 24 7.25 -1.93 7.44
C GLN A 24 6.56 -0.77 6.68
N ASP A 25 7.04 -0.46 5.47
CA ASP A 25 6.42 0.44 4.50
C ASP A 25 6.68 -0.14 3.11
N THR A 26 5.72 -0.89 2.60
CA THR A 26 5.85 -1.58 1.31
C THR A 26 5.88 -0.59 0.15
N SER A 27 5.20 0.55 0.29
CA SER A 27 5.19 1.60 -0.74
C SER A 27 6.53 2.31 -0.92
N ALA A 28 7.41 2.28 0.10
CA ALA A 28 8.74 2.88 0.05
C ALA A 28 9.82 1.96 -0.56
N TYR A 29 9.45 0.78 -1.07
CA TYR A 29 10.40 -0.18 -1.63
C TYR A 29 11.34 0.43 -2.68
N GLY A 30 12.64 0.29 -2.44
CA GLY A 30 13.72 0.78 -3.31
C GLY A 30 14.19 2.20 -3.01
N LEU A 31 13.57 2.91 -2.04
CA LEU A 31 13.99 4.26 -1.64
C LEU A 31 15.41 4.26 -1.08
N ASP A 32 15.76 3.28 -0.27
CA ASP A 32 17.09 3.05 0.30
C ASP A 32 18.15 2.84 -0.79
N LEU A 33 17.77 2.22 -1.91
CA LEU A 33 18.59 2.02 -3.10
C LEU A 33 18.51 3.16 -4.11
N LYS A 34 17.90 4.30 -3.75
CA LYS A 34 17.67 5.45 -4.66
C LYS A 34 17.05 5.03 -6.00
N PHE A 35 16.23 3.97 -5.99
CA PHE A 35 15.58 3.39 -7.16
C PHE A 35 16.57 2.94 -8.26
N GLU A 36 17.74 2.42 -7.88
CA GLU A 36 18.72 1.88 -8.83
C GLU A 36 18.10 0.90 -9.83
N GLU A 37 18.66 0.87 -11.03
CA GLU A 37 18.25 -0.09 -12.04
C GLU A 37 18.80 -1.50 -11.74
N THR A 38 17.94 -2.47 -11.86
CA THR A 38 18.26 -3.89 -11.72
C THR A 38 17.93 -4.63 -13.01
N LEU A 39 18.77 -5.57 -13.42
CA LEU A 39 18.51 -6.40 -14.58
C LEU A 39 17.56 -7.55 -14.22
N VAL A 40 16.34 -7.53 -14.79
CA VAL A 40 15.32 -8.56 -14.60
C VAL A 40 14.95 -9.13 -15.97
N LYS A 41 15.12 -10.45 -16.17
CA LYS A 41 14.81 -11.12 -17.43
C LYS A 41 15.41 -10.40 -18.67
N GLY A 42 16.63 -9.86 -18.55
CA GLY A 42 17.30 -9.13 -19.63
C GLY A 42 16.87 -7.67 -19.82
N LYS A 43 15.94 -7.16 -19.01
CA LYS A 43 15.47 -5.76 -19.05
C LYS A 43 15.98 -5.00 -17.83
N LYS A 44 16.38 -3.75 -18.02
CA LYS A 44 16.69 -2.84 -16.92
C LYS A 44 15.40 -2.26 -16.37
N LEU A 45 15.14 -2.51 -15.10
CA LEU A 45 13.98 -2.01 -14.37
C LEU A 45 14.44 -1.21 -13.15
N LYS A 46 13.80 -0.07 -12.88
CA LYS A 46 14.00 0.65 -11.62
C LYS A 46 13.53 -0.21 -10.46
N THR A 47 14.31 -0.27 -9.39
CA THR A 47 13.96 -0.94 -8.15
C THR A 47 12.93 -0.09 -7.41
N ASN A 48 11.65 -0.31 -7.66
CA ASN A 48 10.53 0.35 -7.01
C ASN A 48 9.34 -0.62 -6.86
N ILE A 49 8.37 -0.23 -6.05
CA ILE A 49 7.22 -1.07 -5.75
C ILE A 49 6.39 -1.41 -7.01
N TYR A 50 6.20 -0.46 -7.93
CA TYR A 50 5.43 -0.69 -9.15
C TYR A 50 6.05 -1.82 -10.00
N ASN A 51 7.35 -1.73 -10.30
CA ASN A 51 8.03 -2.74 -11.10
C ASN A 51 8.09 -4.09 -10.39
N LEU A 52 8.32 -4.10 -9.06
CA LEU A 52 8.28 -5.34 -8.28
C LEU A 52 6.91 -6.01 -8.38
N VAL A 53 5.84 -5.28 -8.11
CA VAL A 53 4.46 -5.80 -8.11
C VAL A 53 4.07 -6.28 -9.52
N ASN A 54 4.43 -5.54 -10.57
CA ASN A 54 4.17 -5.93 -11.95
C ASN A 54 4.89 -7.25 -12.34
N GLU A 55 6.13 -7.45 -11.88
CA GLU A 55 6.85 -8.70 -12.10
C GLU A 55 6.27 -9.87 -11.28
N LEU A 56 5.88 -9.64 -10.01
CA LEU A 56 5.21 -10.64 -9.17
C LEU A 56 3.86 -11.06 -9.78
N ALA A 57 3.07 -10.11 -10.25
CA ALA A 57 1.80 -10.38 -10.91
C ALA A 57 1.95 -11.25 -12.18
N SER A 58 3.12 -11.20 -12.84
CA SER A 58 3.42 -12.05 -14.00
C SER A 58 3.60 -13.54 -13.67
N LEU A 59 3.66 -13.90 -12.37
CA LEU A 59 3.78 -15.29 -11.92
C LEU A 59 2.45 -16.07 -11.98
N GLY A 60 1.33 -15.39 -12.26
CA GLY A 60 0.02 -16.03 -12.46
C GLY A 60 -0.66 -16.51 -11.19
N ILE A 61 -0.30 -15.95 -10.04
CA ILE A 61 -0.93 -16.19 -8.74
C ILE A 61 -1.41 -14.89 -8.12
N TRP A 62 -2.20 -14.97 -7.06
CA TRP A 62 -2.67 -13.79 -6.36
C TRP A 62 -1.54 -13.05 -5.66
N VAL A 63 -1.53 -11.71 -5.81
CA VAL A 63 -0.60 -10.82 -5.12
C VAL A 63 -1.41 -9.84 -4.29
N ARG A 64 -1.14 -9.79 -2.99
CA ARG A 64 -1.79 -8.88 -2.05
C ARG A 64 -0.76 -7.96 -1.42
N LEU A 65 -1.09 -6.66 -1.36
CA LEU A 65 -0.20 -5.64 -0.81
C LEU A 65 -0.63 -5.26 0.61
N HIS A 66 0.32 -5.30 1.54
CA HIS A 66 0.13 -4.90 2.93
C HIS A 66 1.02 -3.72 3.29
N TYR A 67 0.61 -2.95 4.31
CA TYR A 67 1.36 -1.82 4.87
C TYR A 67 1.76 -0.79 3.80
N ILE A 68 0.76 -0.31 3.08
CA ILE A 68 0.90 0.74 2.09
C ILE A 68 0.73 2.09 2.77
N TYR A 69 1.77 2.93 2.76
CA TYR A 69 1.62 4.32 3.11
C TYR A 69 1.06 5.10 1.90
N PRO A 70 0.11 6.04 2.09
CA PRO A 70 -0.62 6.67 0.98
C PRO A 70 0.21 7.76 0.25
N TYR A 71 1.40 7.40 -0.23
CA TYR A 71 2.18 8.28 -1.09
C TYR A 71 1.51 8.50 -2.45
N PRO A 72 1.75 9.63 -3.12
CA PRO A 72 1.15 9.93 -4.43
C PRO A 72 1.41 8.85 -5.50
N HIS A 73 2.55 8.16 -5.44
CA HIS A 73 2.89 7.12 -6.41
C HIS A 73 2.09 5.82 -6.26
N VAL A 74 1.42 5.60 -5.11
CA VAL A 74 0.55 4.41 -4.88
C VAL A 74 -0.56 4.34 -5.91
N LYS A 75 -1.06 5.48 -6.40
CA LYS A 75 -2.02 5.55 -7.49
C LYS A 75 -1.60 4.72 -8.72
N GLN A 76 -0.30 4.59 -8.99
CA GLN A 76 0.21 3.79 -10.12
C GLN A 76 -0.04 2.29 -9.96
N LEU A 77 -0.29 1.80 -8.73
CA LEU A 77 -0.58 0.39 -8.46
C LEU A 77 -2.03 0.02 -8.79
N ILE A 78 -2.95 0.98 -8.73
CA ILE A 78 -4.39 0.72 -8.89
C ILE A 78 -4.74 0.12 -10.26
N PRO A 79 -4.18 0.60 -11.39
CA PRO A 79 -4.42 -0.04 -12.69
C PRO A 79 -3.94 -1.48 -12.81
N LEU A 80 -2.96 -1.90 -11.98
CA LEU A 80 -2.52 -3.31 -11.94
C LEU A 80 -3.60 -4.21 -11.31
N MET A 81 -4.38 -3.65 -10.38
CA MET A 81 -5.51 -4.34 -9.73
C MET A 81 -6.69 -4.48 -10.68
N ASP A 82 -7.01 -3.44 -11.45
CA ASP A 82 -8.06 -3.48 -12.48
C ASP A 82 -7.81 -4.55 -13.54
N GLN A 83 -6.55 -4.80 -13.87
CA GLN A 83 -6.15 -5.83 -14.82
C GLN A 83 -6.08 -7.26 -14.21
N ASN A 84 -6.61 -7.48 -13.01
CA ASN A 84 -6.51 -8.75 -12.25
C ASN A 84 -5.07 -9.25 -12.05
N ARG A 85 -4.09 -8.37 -12.11
CA ARG A 85 -2.67 -8.71 -11.86
C ARG A 85 -2.33 -8.70 -10.38
N VAL A 86 -3.06 -7.91 -9.62
CA VAL A 86 -2.94 -7.75 -8.17
C VAL A 86 -4.35 -7.77 -7.60
N LEU A 87 -4.56 -8.31 -6.42
CA LEU A 87 -5.87 -8.24 -5.78
C LEU A 87 -6.28 -6.78 -5.54
N PRO A 88 -7.57 -6.42 -5.78
CA PRO A 88 -8.07 -5.07 -5.55
C PRO A 88 -8.22 -4.80 -4.04
N TYR A 89 -7.10 -4.71 -3.37
CA TYR A 89 -6.98 -4.60 -1.93
C TYR A 89 -5.77 -3.77 -1.55
N LEU A 90 -5.97 -2.79 -0.66
CA LEU A 90 -4.91 -2.03 -0.01
C LEU A 90 -5.08 -2.06 1.51
N ASP A 91 -3.98 -2.28 2.21
CA ASP A 91 -3.88 -2.14 3.65
C ASP A 91 -3.15 -0.82 3.96
N VAL A 92 -3.93 0.21 4.31
CA VAL A 92 -3.47 1.59 4.51
C VAL A 92 -3.77 2.03 5.94
N PRO A 93 -2.82 1.94 6.87
CA PRO A 93 -3.05 2.34 8.25
C PRO A 93 -3.09 3.87 8.39
N PHE A 94 -4.28 4.47 8.39
CA PHE A 94 -4.46 5.92 8.56
C PHE A 94 -4.15 6.40 9.98
N GLN A 95 -4.19 5.52 10.97
CA GLN A 95 -3.89 5.76 12.38
C GLN A 95 -4.94 6.60 13.12
N HIS A 96 -5.33 7.73 12.61
CA HIS A 96 -6.36 8.63 13.13
C HIS A 96 -6.83 9.58 12.02
N ALA A 97 -7.99 10.25 12.23
CA ALA A 97 -8.48 11.26 11.30
C ALA A 97 -8.25 12.70 11.80
N HIS A 98 -8.17 12.96 13.11
CA HIS A 98 -8.02 14.31 13.63
C HIS A 98 -6.58 14.84 13.45
N PRO A 99 -6.39 16.05 12.86
CA PRO A 99 -5.06 16.61 12.57
C PRO A 99 -4.14 16.72 13.78
N ASP A 100 -4.68 17.17 14.92
CA ASP A 100 -3.88 17.38 16.12
C ASP A 100 -3.45 16.05 16.76
N VAL A 101 -4.27 15.00 16.64
CA VAL A 101 -3.89 13.65 17.09
C VAL A 101 -2.77 13.11 16.20
N LEU A 102 -2.92 13.20 14.88
CA LEU A 102 -1.87 12.80 13.92
C LEU A 102 -0.56 13.58 14.16
N LYS A 103 -0.65 14.87 14.44
CA LYS A 103 0.52 15.68 14.80
C LYS A 103 1.21 15.18 16.07
N ARG A 104 0.44 14.83 17.13
CA ARG A 104 1.00 14.22 18.35
C ARG A 104 1.60 12.84 18.09
N MET A 105 1.08 12.09 17.12
CA MET A 105 1.64 10.82 16.67
C MET A 105 2.88 10.99 15.77
N ALA A 106 3.33 12.21 15.51
CA ALA A 106 4.38 12.55 14.53
C ALA A 106 4.07 12.00 13.12
N ARG A 107 2.79 12.03 12.74
CA ARG A 107 2.30 11.63 11.41
C ARG A 107 1.94 12.86 10.58
N PRO A 108 2.16 12.85 9.26
CA PRO A 108 1.64 13.89 8.39
C PRO A 108 0.12 13.99 8.52
N SER A 109 -0.40 15.20 8.68
CA SER A 109 -1.84 15.45 8.75
C SER A 109 -2.36 15.82 7.36
N ASN A 110 -2.87 14.84 6.61
CA ASN A 110 -3.43 15.05 5.27
C ASN A 110 -4.90 14.60 5.17
N ASN A 111 -5.65 14.64 6.25
CA ASN A 111 -6.96 13.99 6.40
C ASN A 111 -8.00 14.36 5.34
N VAL A 112 -8.02 15.60 4.86
CA VAL A 112 -8.93 16.01 3.79
C VAL A 112 -8.54 15.31 2.49
N HIS A 113 -7.23 15.15 2.26
CA HIS A 113 -6.72 14.47 1.08
C HIS A 113 -6.87 12.94 1.13
N ASP A 114 -6.97 12.33 2.31
CA ASP A 114 -7.09 10.88 2.43
C ASP A 114 -8.42 10.36 1.86
N LEU A 115 -9.55 11.03 2.16
CA LEU A 115 -10.86 10.67 1.58
C LEU A 115 -10.92 10.96 0.07
N GLU A 116 -10.37 12.09 -0.37
CA GLU A 116 -10.25 12.42 -1.79
C GLU A 116 -9.40 11.38 -2.52
N GLN A 117 -8.30 10.96 -1.93
CA GLN A 117 -7.42 9.95 -2.48
C GLN A 117 -8.10 8.58 -2.57
N ILE A 118 -8.84 8.17 -1.54
CA ILE A 118 -9.66 6.95 -1.56
C ILE A 118 -10.70 7.02 -2.68
N SER A 119 -11.37 8.15 -2.81
CA SER A 119 -12.36 8.37 -3.87
C SER A 119 -11.72 8.29 -5.26
N GLU A 120 -10.56 8.90 -5.43
CA GLU A 120 -9.78 8.81 -6.67
C GLU A 120 -9.38 7.36 -6.99
N TRP A 121 -8.87 6.62 -6.02
CA TRP A 121 -8.51 5.21 -6.22
C TRP A 121 -9.71 4.35 -6.62
N ARG A 122 -10.87 4.55 -5.96
CA ARG A 122 -12.12 3.85 -6.29
C ARG A 122 -12.71 4.27 -7.63
N SER A 123 -12.41 5.47 -8.12
CA SER A 123 -12.81 5.87 -9.48
C SER A 123 -12.03 5.10 -10.55
N ILE A 124 -10.80 4.66 -10.25
CA ILE A 124 -9.98 3.85 -11.16
C ILE A 124 -10.37 2.37 -11.05
N ASN A 125 -10.58 1.88 -9.82
CA ASN A 125 -11.02 0.51 -9.56
C ASN A 125 -12.15 0.51 -8.52
N PRO A 126 -13.43 0.38 -8.95
CA PRO A 126 -14.59 0.38 -8.05
C PRO A 126 -14.62 -0.78 -7.06
N ASP A 127 -13.96 -1.90 -7.36
CA ASP A 127 -13.90 -3.08 -6.51
C ASP A 127 -12.81 -2.98 -5.41
N LEU A 128 -12.09 -1.85 -5.34
CA LEU A 128 -11.02 -1.66 -4.40
C LEU A 128 -11.50 -1.71 -2.95
N SER A 129 -11.07 -2.75 -2.25
CA SER A 129 -11.24 -2.89 -0.81
C SER A 129 -10.08 -2.25 -0.07
N ILE A 130 -10.38 -1.38 0.90
CA ILE A 130 -9.38 -0.74 1.75
C ILE A 130 -9.56 -1.24 3.17
N ARG A 131 -8.50 -1.84 3.71
CA ARG A 131 -8.37 -2.12 5.12
C ARG A 131 -7.58 -0.98 5.76
N SER A 132 -8.01 -0.54 6.93
CA SER A 132 -7.25 0.43 7.71
C SER A 132 -7.14 0.02 9.18
N THR A 133 -6.18 0.61 9.86
CA THR A 133 -6.00 0.51 11.31
C THR A 133 -6.02 1.90 11.89
N PHE A 134 -6.77 2.06 13.00
CA PHE A 134 -6.88 3.30 13.75
C PHE A 134 -6.44 3.07 15.20
N ILE A 135 -5.88 4.10 15.80
CA ILE A 135 -5.48 4.13 17.21
C ILE A 135 -6.43 5.10 17.92
N VAL A 136 -7.08 4.62 18.96
CA VAL A 136 -7.92 5.43 19.85
C VAL A 136 -7.32 5.44 21.25
N GLY A 137 -7.61 6.47 22.04
CA GLY A 137 -7.03 6.65 23.37
C GLY A 137 -5.55 7.05 23.33
N PHE A 138 -5.11 7.70 22.25
CA PHE A 138 -3.75 8.22 22.18
C PHE A 138 -3.51 9.25 23.27
N PRO A 139 -2.32 9.32 23.90
CA PRO A 139 -2.04 10.28 24.98
C PRO A 139 -2.44 11.71 24.61
N GLY A 140 -3.34 12.29 25.41
CA GLY A 140 -3.90 13.62 25.20
C GLY A 140 -5.04 13.71 24.18
N GLU A 141 -5.56 12.59 23.69
CA GLU A 141 -6.76 12.56 22.87
C GLU A 141 -7.98 12.98 23.71
N THR A 142 -8.78 13.89 23.16
CA THR A 142 -10.02 14.37 23.76
C THR A 142 -11.23 13.66 23.17
N GLU A 143 -12.36 13.71 23.88
CA GLU A 143 -13.64 13.16 23.40
C GLU A 143 -14.08 13.78 22.06
N SER A 144 -13.83 15.07 21.86
CA SER A 144 -14.15 15.75 20.59
C SER A 144 -13.28 15.25 19.43
N GLU A 145 -12.01 14.94 19.67
CA GLU A 145 -11.11 14.39 18.67
C GLU A 145 -11.49 12.93 18.32
N PHE A 146 -11.90 12.16 19.30
CA PHE A 146 -12.46 10.82 19.08
C PHE A 146 -13.75 10.86 18.27
N ASN A 147 -14.70 11.74 18.61
CA ASN A 147 -15.95 11.91 17.87
C ASN A 147 -15.67 12.36 16.42
N PHE A 148 -14.68 13.22 16.20
CA PHE A 148 -14.25 13.57 14.85
C PHE A 148 -13.81 12.32 14.04
N LEU A 149 -13.10 11.37 14.66
CA LEU A 149 -12.74 10.12 14.01
C LEU A 149 -13.98 9.30 13.67
N LEU A 150 -14.97 9.22 14.56
CA LEU A 150 -16.22 8.50 14.29
C LEU A 150 -16.97 9.10 13.10
N ASP A 151 -17.09 10.43 13.06
CA ASP A 151 -17.76 11.15 11.95
C ASP A 151 -17.00 10.95 10.61
N TRP A 152 -15.68 10.84 10.67
CA TRP A 152 -14.85 10.58 9.48
C TRP A 152 -15.05 9.14 8.95
N LEU A 153 -15.35 8.18 9.82
CA LEU A 153 -15.56 6.76 9.48
C LEU A 153 -16.98 6.46 8.96
N GLY A 154 -17.98 7.29 9.34
CA GLY A 154 -19.40 7.09 9.04
C GLY A 154 -19.85 7.60 7.72
#